data_d9eb6a3a8a6d21417c57769737051c40
#
_entry.id   d9eb6a3a8a6d21417c57769737051c40
#
_cell.length_a   1.000
_cell.length_b   1.000
_cell.length_c   1.000
_cell.angle_alpha   90.00
_cell.angle_beta   90.00
_cell.angle_gamma   90.00
#
_symmetry.space_group_name_H-M   'P 1'
#
loop_
_entity.id
_entity.type
_entity.pdbx_description
1 polymer ?
#
loop_
_entity_poly.entity_id
_entity_poly.type
_entity_poly.pdbx_seq_one_letter_code
_entity_poly.pdbx_strand_id
1 'polypeptide(L)'
;KEFAAIYRNTIRPLATQQYLEPGDQISRLNTIIFGMEITTIIPYVLYVAKEQSDVGEQNRLFAYLETYLMRRIVTRGTTKNYNNFFRSLIGNQIVTEDALKNYIATRQDASVRMPDDEKVSKSFTAEALSNKQAKGVLFLIESAIRSSRHSTRLLDFDDYSLEHVMPKKWRNNWEGENLSEQEAYERDDLLLTLGNLTLITSALNSAIRDSDWDKKRKGTAGAHGLSMFAQGIETFSLYLERDDWNEEVIKERAEELVGH
;
A
#
# COMPACT_ATOMS: atom_id res chain seq x y z
N LYS A 1 -12.65 20.58 23.28
CA LYS A 1 -11.62 21.50 22.73
C LYS A 1 -10.27 20.80 22.58
N GLU A 2 -9.85 19.96 23.52
CA GLU A 2 -8.55 19.26 23.54
C GLU A 2 -8.39 18.30 22.34
N PHE A 3 -9.30 17.36 22.11
CA PHE A 3 -9.26 16.48 20.94
C PHE A 3 -9.26 17.22 19.60
N ALA A 4 -9.88 18.38 19.51
CA ALA A 4 -9.84 19.19 18.29
C ALA A 4 -8.45 19.81 18.04
N ALA A 5 -7.69 20.09 19.10
CA ALA A 5 -6.31 20.56 18.99
C ALA A 5 -5.39 19.40 18.56
N ILE A 6 -5.53 18.24 19.21
CA ILE A 6 -4.79 17.02 18.85
C ILE A 6 -5.08 16.64 17.40
N TYR A 7 -6.35 16.63 16.99
CA TYR A 7 -6.74 16.35 15.60
C TYR A 7 -6.02 17.26 14.61
N ARG A 8 -6.07 18.58 14.83
CA ARG A 8 -5.42 19.54 13.93
C ARG A 8 -3.90 19.41 13.87
N ASN A 9 -3.27 18.96 14.95
CA ASN A 9 -1.81 18.85 15.04
C ASN A 9 -1.28 17.47 14.60
N THR A 10 -2.09 16.41 14.78
CA THR A 10 -1.66 15.02 14.61
C THR A 10 -2.30 14.37 13.39
N ILE A 11 -3.59 14.61 13.16
CA ILE A 11 -4.35 13.99 12.07
C ILE A 11 -4.84 15.09 11.14
N ARG A 12 -4.22 15.20 9.97
CA ARG A 12 -4.55 16.25 9.00
C ARG A 12 -4.98 15.64 7.69
N PRO A 13 -6.09 16.11 7.08
CA PRO A 13 -6.46 15.71 5.73
C PRO A 13 -5.35 15.94 4.69
N LEU A 14 -4.57 17.00 4.88
CA LEU A 14 -3.43 17.35 4.00
C LEU A 14 -2.14 16.57 4.32
N ALA A 15 -2.15 15.65 5.27
CA ALA A 15 -0.97 14.83 5.59
C ALA A 15 -0.54 13.93 4.41
N THR A 16 -1.46 13.61 3.50
CA THR A 16 -1.15 12.91 2.25
C THR A 16 -0.34 13.75 1.25
N GLN A 17 -0.17 15.04 1.49
CA GLN A 17 0.62 15.99 0.70
C GLN A 17 1.98 16.30 1.34
N GLN A 18 2.43 15.49 2.29
CA GLN A 18 3.71 15.66 2.97
C GLN A 18 4.59 14.44 2.73
N TYR A 19 5.90 14.67 2.72
CA TYR A 19 6.86 13.57 2.65
C TYR A 19 6.69 12.65 3.85
N LEU A 20 6.80 11.34 3.60
CA LEU A 20 6.96 10.37 4.66
C LEU A 20 8.42 10.29 5.08
N GLU A 21 8.70 10.79 6.27
CA GLU A 21 10.02 10.59 6.88
C GLU A 21 10.08 9.19 7.51
N PRO A 22 11.23 8.51 7.42
CA PRO A 22 11.43 7.24 8.12
C PRO A 22 11.18 7.40 9.62
N GLY A 23 10.32 6.54 10.17
CA GLY A 23 9.96 6.58 11.60
C GLY A 23 8.83 7.55 11.97
N ASP A 24 8.28 8.30 11.04
CA ASP A 24 7.07 9.11 11.27
C ASP A 24 5.81 8.24 11.16
N GLN A 25 5.52 7.52 12.23
CA GLN A 25 4.42 6.57 12.26
C GLN A 25 3.04 7.21 12.12
N ILE A 26 2.88 8.46 12.60
CA ILE A 26 1.60 9.15 12.47
C ILE A 26 1.32 9.55 11.02
N SER A 27 2.32 9.98 10.27
CA SER A 27 2.16 10.28 8.84
C SER A 27 1.86 9.02 8.03
N ARG A 28 2.45 7.88 8.38
CA ARG A 28 2.13 6.58 7.79
C ARG A 28 0.68 6.20 8.04
N LEU A 29 0.19 6.34 9.28
CA LEU A 29 -1.23 6.13 9.61
C LEU A 29 -2.14 7.13 8.88
N ASN A 30 -1.72 8.38 8.69
CA ASN A 30 -2.49 9.36 7.92
C ASN A 30 -2.65 8.94 6.44
N THR A 31 -1.65 8.26 5.86
CA THR A 31 -1.80 7.64 4.53
C THR A 31 -2.89 6.57 4.53
N ILE A 32 -2.97 5.74 5.57
CA ILE A 32 -4.05 4.75 5.70
C ILE A 32 -5.41 5.44 5.90
N ILE A 33 -5.47 6.44 6.77
CA ILE A 33 -6.72 7.15 7.09
C ILE A 33 -7.29 7.86 5.85
N PHE A 34 -6.47 8.68 5.19
CA PHE A 34 -6.94 9.56 4.11
C PHE A 34 -6.66 9.00 2.73
N GLY A 35 -5.50 8.40 2.51
CA GLY A 35 -5.14 7.79 1.22
C GLY A 35 -5.94 6.52 0.91
N MET A 36 -6.17 5.67 1.92
CA MET A 36 -6.95 4.43 1.78
C MET A 36 -8.39 4.56 2.32
N GLU A 37 -8.77 5.73 2.84
CA GLU A 37 -10.12 6.04 3.38
C GLU A 37 -10.54 5.17 4.58
N ILE A 38 -9.61 4.78 5.44
CA ILE A 38 -9.92 4.02 6.66
C ILE A 38 -10.06 4.98 7.86
N THR A 39 -11.07 5.82 7.80
CA THR A 39 -11.30 6.89 8.80
C THR A 39 -11.82 6.38 10.15
N THR A 40 -12.28 5.15 10.23
CA THR A 40 -12.83 4.53 11.46
C THR A 40 -11.79 4.40 12.58
N ILE A 41 -10.50 4.46 12.27
CA ILE A 41 -9.42 4.40 13.25
C ILE A 41 -9.15 5.74 13.94
N ILE A 42 -9.62 6.86 13.40
CA ILE A 42 -9.34 8.22 13.90
C ILE A 42 -9.62 8.36 15.41
N PRO A 43 -10.77 7.94 15.95
CA PRO A 43 -11.03 8.09 17.38
C PRO A 43 -9.99 7.37 18.26
N TYR A 44 -9.52 6.20 17.85
CA TYR A 44 -8.51 5.45 18.60
C TYR A 44 -7.12 6.11 18.48
N VAL A 45 -6.73 6.56 17.31
CA VAL A 45 -5.45 7.28 17.13
C VAL A 45 -5.42 8.56 17.96
N LEU A 46 -6.50 9.33 17.97
CA LEU A 46 -6.64 10.52 18.83
C LEU A 46 -6.59 10.20 20.34
N TYR A 47 -7.21 9.09 20.72
CA TYR A 47 -7.18 8.62 22.11
C TYR A 47 -5.76 8.28 22.55
N VAL A 48 -5.03 7.49 21.75
CA VAL A 48 -3.62 7.15 22.03
C VAL A 48 -2.76 8.42 22.06
N ALA A 49 -2.90 9.31 21.07
CA ALA A 49 -2.16 10.58 21.03
C ALA A 49 -2.40 11.47 22.24
N LYS A 50 -3.53 11.33 22.90
CA LYS A 50 -3.86 12.08 24.13
C LYS A 50 -3.34 11.41 25.39
N GLU A 51 -3.57 10.10 25.52
CA GLU A 51 -3.36 9.38 26.78
C GLU A 51 -1.92 8.82 26.91
N GLN A 52 -1.22 8.59 25.80
CA GLN A 52 0.16 8.09 25.80
C GLN A 52 1.13 9.27 25.68
N SER A 53 1.82 9.60 26.78
CA SER A 53 2.78 10.72 26.83
C SER A 53 4.19 10.32 26.38
N ASP A 54 4.54 9.02 26.40
CA ASP A 54 5.80 8.53 25.87
C ASP A 54 5.71 8.41 24.33
N VAL A 55 6.38 9.31 23.65
CA VAL A 55 6.42 9.36 22.17
C VAL A 55 7.00 8.08 21.56
N GLY A 56 7.98 7.47 22.24
CA GLY A 56 8.57 6.19 21.78
C GLY A 56 7.56 5.06 21.83
N GLU A 57 6.80 4.96 22.92
CA GLU A 57 5.73 3.97 23.06
C GLU A 57 4.58 4.23 22.08
N GLN A 58 4.20 5.50 21.91
CA GLN A 58 3.19 5.89 20.95
C GLN A 58 3.58 5.45 19.53
N ASN A 59 4.83 5.69 19.11
CA ASN A 59 5.33 5.27 17.80
C ASN A 59 5.34 3.74 17.65
N ARG A 60 5.75 2.99 18.66
CA ARG A 60 5.69 1.52 18.63
C ARG A 60 4.27 1.00 18.47
N LEU A 61 3.32 1.57 19.25
CA LEU A 61 1.92 1.21 19.13
C LEU A 61 1.38 1.51 17.72
N PHE A 62 1.70 2.69 17.16
CA PHE A 62 1.24 3.07 15.83
C PHE A 62 1.87 2.22 14.73
N ALA A 63 3.12 1.79 14.86
CA ALA A 63 3.75 0.85 13.95
C ALA A 63 3.06 -0.51 13.96
N TYR A 64 2.71 -1.01 15.14
CA TYR A 64 1.96 -2.27 15.23
C TYR A 64 0.54 -2.14 14.70
N LEU A 65 -0.11 -1.01 14.95
CA LEU A 65 -1.44 -0.72 14.39
C LEU A 65 -1.39 -0.67 12.86
N GLU A 66 -0.36 -0.03 12.28
CA GLU A 66 -0.12 -0.05 10.83
C GLU A 66 0.02 -1.48 10.32
N THR A 67 0.87 -2.30 10.94
CA THR A 67 1.06 -3.71 10.58
C THR A 67 -0.27 -4.47 10.58
N TYR A 68 -1.08 -4.29 11.63
CA TYR A 68 -2.41 -4.90 11.72
C TYR A 68 -3.32 -4.47 10.56
N LEU A 69 -3.39 -3.19 10.28
CA LEU A 69 -4.24 -2.65 9.22
C LEU A 69 -3.77 -3.10 7.83
N MET A 70 -2.46 -3.04 7.55
CA MET A 70 -1.88 -3.46 6.27
C MET A 70 -2.17 -4.94 5.99
N ARG A 71 -1.95 -5.83 6.96
CA ARG A 71 -2.28 -7.26 6.83
C ARG A 71 -3.75 -7.47 6.52
N ARG A 72 -4.63 -6.74 7.16
CA ARG A 72 -6.07 -6.83 6.91
C ARG A 72 -6.49 -6.26 5.56
N ILE A 73 -5.85 -5.18 5.11
CA ILE A 73 -6.09 -4.59 3.79
C ILE A 73 -5.69 -5.57 2.69
N VAL A 74 -4.46 -6.08 2.71
CA VAL A 74 -3.96 -6.98 1.65
C VAL A 74 -4.72 -8.29 1.59
N THR A 75 -5.22 -8.78 2.73
CA THR A 75 -6.06 -9.99 2.79
C THR A 75 -7.56 -9.72 2.59
N ARG A 76 -7.92 -8.51 2.19
CA ARG A 76 -9.32 -8.06 2.01
C ARG A 76 -10.20 -8.34 3.23
N GLY A 77 -9.62 -8.21 4.41
CA GLY A 77 -10.35 -8.37 5.66
C GLY A 77 -11.49 -7.36 5.77
N THR A 78 -12.68 -7.86 6.13
CA THR A 78 -13.85 -6.99 6.29
C THR A 78 -13.65 -5.92 7.36
N THR A 79 -14.10 -4.69 7.10
CA THR A 79 -14.07 -3.56 8.05
C THR A 79 -15.38 -3.41 8.85
N LYS A 80 -16.33 -4.32 8.66
CA LYS A 80 -17.70 -4.25 9.24
C LYS A 80 -17.71 -4.00 10.75
N ASN A 81 -16.76 -4.59 11.48
CA ASN A 81 -16.68 -4.47 12.93
C ASN A 81 -15.64 -3.45 13.44
N TYR A 82 -15.01 -2.67 12.57
CA TYR A 82 -13.97 -1.72 12.96
C TYR A 82 -14.46 -0.69 13.99
N ASN A 83 -15.66 -0.15 13.84
CA ASN A 83 -16.22 0.78 14.82
C ASN A 83 -16.29 0.18 16.22
N ASN A 84 -16.77 -1.04 16.36
CA ASN A 84 -16.85 -1.74 17.65
C ASN A 84 -15.46 -2.11 18.16
N PHE A 85 -14.60 -2.57 17.29
CA PHE A 85 -13.23 -2.96 17.62
C PHE A 85 -12.44 -1.76 18.18
N PHE A 86 -12.36 -0.65 17.46
CA PHE A 86 -11.63 0.53 17.92
C PHE A 86 -12.24 1.19 19.15
N ARG A 87 -13.59 1.19 19.26
CA ARG A 87 -14.26 1.62 20.47
C ARG A 87 -13.90 0.74 21.67
N SER A 88 -13.76 -0.57 21.47
CA SER A 88 -13.35 -1.48 22.53
C SER A 88 -11.91 -1.28 22.98
N LEU A 89 -11.00 -0.91 22.07
CA LEU A 89 -9.62 -0.54 22.43
C LEU A 89 -9.60 0.68 23.36
N ILE A 90 -10.41 1.69 23.07
CA ILE A 90 -10.58 2.87 23.94
C ILE A 90 -11.17 2.47 25.29
N GLY A 91 -12.24 1.69 25.28
CA GLY A 91 -12.91 1.25 26.51
C GLY A 91 -12.03 0.39 27.44
N ASN A 92 -11.09 -0.35 26.88
CA ASN A 92 -10.11 -1.14 27.62
C ASN A 92 -8.80 -0.39 27.88
N GLN A 93 -8.73 0.91 27.59
CA GLN A 93 -7.56 1.78 27.82
C GLN A 93 -6.26 1.23 27.19
N ILE A 94 -6.35 0.69 25.98
CA ILE A 94 -5.20 0.15 25.25
C ILE A 94 -4.38 1.29 24.68
N VAL A 95 -3.24 1.63 25.32
CA VAL A 95 -2.37 2.75 24.96
C VAL A 95 -0.89 2.35 24.84
N THR A 96 -0.58 1.05 24.90
CA THR A 96 0.78 0.52 24.69
C THR A 96 0.79 -0.54 23.61
N GLU A 97 1.97 -0.72 22.97
CA GLU A 97 2.17 -1.74 21.94
C GLU A 97 1.82 -3.14 22.45
N ASP A 98 2.37 -3.52 23.62
CA ASP A 98 2.14 -4.84 24.21
C ASP A 98 0.66 -5.09 24.55
N ALA A 99 -0.03 -4.08 25.08
CA ALA A 99 -1.46 -4.20 25.35
C ALA A 99 -2.25 -4.40 24.05
N LEU A 100 -1.89 -3.69 22.96
CA LEU A 100 -2.53 -3.84 21.65
C LEU A 100 -2.26 -5.23 21.06
N LYS A 101 -1.02 -5.71 21.10
CA LYS A 101 -0.64 -7.06 20.67
C LYS A 101 -1.45 -8.13 21.40
N ASN A 102 -1.46 -8.08 22.71
CA ASN A 102 -2.19 -9.02 23.54
C ASN A 102 -3.70 -8.97 23.28
N TYR A 103 -4.26 -7.78 23.13
CA TYR A 103 -5.66 -7.61 22.82
C TYR A 103 -6.04 -8.21 21.47
N ILE A 104 -5.26 -7.97 20.41
CA ILE A 104 -5.49 -8.54 19.08
C ILE A 104 -5.29 -10.05 19.08
N ALA A 105 -4.28 -10.58 19.75
CA ALA A 105 -3.98 -12.01 19.84
C ALA A 105 -5.16 -12.84 20.42
N THR A 106 -5.98 -12.24 21.28
CA THR A 106 -7.16 -12.90 21.84
C THR A 106 -8.37 -12.92 20.89
N ARG A 107 -8.31 -12.24 19.75
CA ARG A 107 -9.44 -12.12 18.81
C ARG A 107 -9.48 -13.28 17.84
N GLN A 108 -10.55 -14.09 17.90
CA GLN A 108 -10.78 -15.21 16.99
C GLN A 108 -11.76 -14.85 15.86
N ASP A 109 -12.54 -13.78 16.02
CA ASP A 109 -13.50 -13.33 15.01
C ASP A 109 -12.76 -12.88 13.74
N ALA A 110 -13.09 -13.48 12.61
CA ALA A 110 -12.51 -13.21 11.31
C ALA A 110 -12.61 -11.73 10.91
N SER A 111 -13.57 -10.98 11.47
CA SER A 111 -13.75 -9.56 11.18
C SER A 111 -12.70 -8.66 11.85
N VAL A 112 -11.95 -9.17 12.84
CA VAL A 112 -10.95 -8.40 13.61
C VAL A 112 -9.65 -9.17 13.90
N ARG A 113 -9.59 -10.46 13.57
CA ARG A 113 -8.39 -11.29 13.77
C ARG A 113 -7.22 -10.78 12.95
N MET A 114 -5.99 -10.88 13.48
CA MET A 114 -4.75 -10.68 12.74
C MET A 114 -4.60 -11.79 11.69
N PRO A 115 -4.45 -11.46 10.41
CA PRO A 115 -4.08 -12.44 9.39
C PRO A 115 -2.67 -12.99 9.62
N ASP A 116 -2.48 -14.29 9.44
CA ASP A 116 -1.17 -14.94 9.50
C ASP A 116 -0.31 -14.66 8.25
N ASP A 117 0.97 -15.02 8.31
CA ASP A 117 1.93 -14.75 7.24
C ASP A 117 1.60 -15.54 5.97
N GLU A 118 1.10 -16.76 6.09
CA GLU A 118 0.70 -17.58 4.93
C GLU A 118 -0.43 -16.92 4.15
N LYS A 119 -1.45 -16.44 4.86
CA LYS A 119 -2.57 -15.74 4.24
C LYS A 119 -2.14 -14.43 3.60
N VAL A 120 -1.27 -13.64 4.28
CA VAL A 120 -0.73 -12.41 3.72
C VAL A 120 0.05 -12.70 2.44
N SER A 121 0.98 -13.64 2.47
CA SER A 121 1.78 -14.02 1.29
C SER A 121 0.92 -14.43 0.10
N LYS A 122 -0.04 -15.33 0.31
CA LYS A 122 -0.98 -15.74 -0.75
C LYS A 122 -1.79 -14.57 -1.31
N SER A 123 -2.13 -13.60 -0.46
CA SER A 123 -2.96 -12.48 -0.90
C SER A 123 -2.25 -11.52 -1.84
N PHE A 124 -0.93 -11.38 -1.75
CA PHE A 124 -0.17 -10.54 -2.68
C PHE A 124 -0.22 -11.05 -4.13
N THR A 125 -0.30 -12.35 -4.31
CA THR A 125 -0.37 -13.00 -5.64
C THR A 125 -1.78 -13.25 -6.13
N ALA A 126 -2.80 -13.18 -5.27
CA ALA A 126 -4.16 -13.62 -5.60
C ALA A 126 -5.24 -12.54 -5.41
N GLU A 127 -5.03 -11.55 -4.52
CA GLU A 127 -6.10 -10.63 -4.18
C GLU A 127 -6.04 -9.32 -4.96
N ALA A 128 -7.17 -8.95 -5.55
CA ALA A 128 -7.37 -7.67 -6.20
C ALA A 128 -7.80 -6.61 -5.19
N LEU A 129 -6.97 -5.62 -4.94
CA LEU A 129 -7.28 -4.48 -4.08
C LEU A 129 -7.98 -3.37 -4.88
N SER A 130 -8.73 -2.50 -4.20
CA SER A 130 -9.16 -1.25 -4.80
C SER A 130 -7.94 -0.39 -5.17
N ASN A 131 -8.05 0.48 -6.19
CA ASN A 131 -6.94 1.33 -6.60
C ASN A 131 -6.36 2.18 -5.44
N LYS A 132 -7.21 2.67 -4.54
CA LYS A 132 -6.78 3.44 -3.37
C LYS A 132 -5.98 2.59 -2.38
N GLN A 133 -6.45 1.38 -2.11
CA GLN A 133 -5.76 0.45 -1.23
C GLN A 133 -4.43 -0.01 -1.84
N ALA A 134 -4.43 -0.42 -3.11
CA ALA A 134 -3.21 -0.85 -3.80
C ALA A 134 -2.16 0.28 -3.85
N LYS A 135 -2.57 1.50 -4.21
CA LYS A 135 -1.69 2.68 -4.17
C LYS A 135 -1.12 2.92 -2.77
N GLY A 136 -1.95 2.84 -1.73
CA GLY A 136 -1.53 3.04 -0.36
C GLY A 136 -0.57 1.98 0.13
N VAL A 137 -0.83 0.70 -0.18
CA VAL A 137 0.06 -0.42 0.16
C VAL A 137 1.42 -0.23 -0.49
N LEU A 138 1.48 -0.02 -1.81
CA LEU A 138 2.74 0.20 -2.52
C LEU A 138 3.49 1.42 -2.02
N PHE A 139 2.79 2.51 -1.69
CA PHE A 139 3.41 3.72 -1.18
C PHE A 139 4.04 3.53 0.21
N LEU A 140 3.36 2.81 1.10
CA LEU A 140 3.89 2.50 2.43
C LEU A 140 5.05 1.51 2.38
N ILE A 141 4.99 0.49 1.51
CA ILE A 141 6.13 -0.41 1.26
C ILE A 141 7.31 0.40 0.72
N GLU A 142 7.11 1.19 -0.33
CA GLU A 142 8.15 2.02 -0.94
C GLU A 142 8.81 2.96 0.09
N SER A 143 8.01 3.59 0.96
CA SER A 143 8.54 4.46 2.01
C SER A 143 9.33 3.71 3.09
N ALA A 144 9.02 2.44 3.34
CA ALA A 144 9.71 1.61 4.33
C ALA A 144 11.09 1.14 3.85
N ILE A 145 11.21 0.76 2.57
CA ILE A 145 12.47 0.27 2.00
C ILE A 145 13.46 1.38 1.69
N ARG A 146 12.99 2.63 1.53
CA ARG A 146 13.88 3.77 1.32
C ARG A 146 14.75 4.00 2.54
N SER A 147 16.03 3.78 2.37
CA SER A 147 17.00 4.10 3.41
C SER A 147 17.32 5.60 3.39
N SER A 148 17.79 6.12 4.52
CA SER A 148 18.32 7.49 4.63
C SER A 148 19.51 7.78 3.69
N ARG A 149 20.01 6.75 2.99
CA ARG A 149 21.12 6.85 2.02
C ARG A 149 20.67 7.25 0.62
N HIS A 150 19.37 7.18 0.31
CA HIS A 150 18.88 7.58 -1.00
C HIS A 150 18.87 9.11 -1.12
N SER A 151 19.47 9.62 -2.17
CA SER A 151 19.53 11.06 -2.48
C SER A 151 18.20 11.62 -2.97
N THR A 152 17.27 10.75 -3.37
CA THR A 152 15.94 11.13 -3.88
C THR A 152 14.87 10.89 -2.83
N ARG A 153 14.03 11.89 -2.58
CA ARG A 153 12.86 11.77 -1.74
C ARG A 153 11.70 11.19 -2.51
N LEU A 154 10.86 10.41 -1.83
CA LEU A 154 9.56 10.02 -2.35
C LEU A 154 8.71 11.29 -2.49
N LEU A 155 7.95 11.41 -3.59
CA LEU A 155 6.96 12.46 -3.74
C LEU A 155 5.81 12.26 -2.74
N ASP A 156 4.99 13.27 -2.58
CA ASP A 156 3.78 13.15 -1.77
C ASP A 156 2.85 12.08 -2.33
N PHE A 157 2.06 11.47 -1.45
CA PHE A 157 1.13 10.41 -1.84
C PHE A 157 0.23 10.82 -3.01
N ASP A 158 -0.28 12.06 -3.01
CA ASP A 158 -1.22 12.54 -4.02
C ASP A 158 -0.58 12.79 -5.39
N ASP A 159 0.76 12.95 -5.46
CA ASP A 159 1.51 13.13 -6.71
C ASP A 159 1.64 11.82 -7.52
N TYR A 160 1.41 10.68 -6.87
CA TYR A 160 1.44 9.39 -7.56
C TYR A 160 0.07 8.98 -8.08
N SER A 161 0.11 8.27 -9.21
CA SER A 161 -0.97 7.45 -9.75
C SER A 161 -0.60 5.99 -9.68
N LEU A 162 -1.61 5.12 -9.64
CA LEU A 162 -1.43 3.68 -9.77
C LEU A 162 -1.42 3.29 -11.24
N GLU A 163 -0.39 2.58 -11.67
CA GLU A 163 -0.25 2.03 -13.02
C GLU A 163 -0.37 0.52 -13.02
N HIS A 164 -1.11 -0.03 -13.99
CA HIS A 164 -1.10 -1.43 -14.35
C HIS A 164 -0.01 -1.64 -15.39
N VAL A 165 1.10 -2.26 -15.02
CA VAL A 165 2.23 -2.47 -15.93
C VAL A 165 1.78 -3.27 -17.15
N MET A 166 1.21 -4.47 -16.98
CA MET A 166 0.39 -5.09 -18.02
C MET A 166 -1.02 -4.49 -17.93
N PRO A 167 -1.50 -3.80 -18.98
CA PRO A 167 -2.75 -3.06 -18.92
C PRO A 167 -3.98 -3.98 -18.89
N LYS A 168 -5.07 -3.52 -18.29
CA LYS A 168 -6.36 -4.25 -18.31
C LYS A 168 -6.85 -4.56 -19.74
N LYS A 169 -6.47 -3.73 -20.71
CA LYS A 169 -6.77 -3.94 -22.14
C LYS A 169 -5.62 -4.62 -22.88
N TRP A 170 -4.92 -5.53 -22.24
CA TRP A 170 -3.74 -6.21 -22.77
C TRP A 170 -3.97 -6.85 -24.16
N ARG A 171 -5.16 -7.32 -24.44
CA ARG A 171 -5.51 -7.94 -25.75
C ARG A 171 -5.30 -7.00 -26.94
N ASN A 172 -5.18 -5.70 -26.72
CA ASN A 172 -4.97 -4.73 -27.80
C ASN A 172 -3.51 -4.62 -28.24
N ASN A 173 -2.57 -4.69 -27.29
CA ASN A 173 -1.18 -4.33 -27.54
C ASN A 173 -0.17 -5.28 -26.85
N TRP A 174 -0.65 -6.34 -26.22
CA TRP A 174 0.18 -7.26 -25.45
C TRP A 174 0.08 -8.68 -26.03
N GLU A 175 1.19 -9.38 -26.15
CA GLU A 175 1.20 -10.73 -26.70
C GLU A 175 0.28 -11.69 -25.93
N GLY A 176 -0.45 -12.52 -26.65
CA GLY A 176 -1.41 -13.46 -26.06
C GLY A 176 -2.28 -14.17 -27.09
N GLU A 177 -1.91 -14.12 -28.37
CA GLU A 177 -2.71 -14.72 -29.46
C GLU A 177 -2.88 -16.24 -29.34
N ASN A 178 -1.99 -16.92 -28.59
CA ASN A 178 -2.00 -18.36 -28.41
C ASN A 178 -2.46 -18.81 -27.02
N LEU A 179 -2.95 -17.90 -26.17
CA LEU A 179 -3.47 -18.29 -24.85
C LEU A 179 -4.80 -19.02 -24.99
N SER A 180 -4.95 -20.11 -24.25
CA SER A 180 -6.25 -20.73 -24.01
C SER A 180 -7.18 -19.77 -23.24
N GLU A 181 -8.48 -20.06 -23.26
CA GLU A 181 -9.45 -19.28 -22.47
C GLU A 181 -9.11 -19.29 -20.97
N GLN A 182 -8.62 -20.39 -20.44
CA GLN A 182 -8.22 -20.54 -19.05
C GLN A 182 -7.00 -19.65 -18.72
N GLU A 183 -5.97 -19.67 -19.55
CA GLU A 183 -4.77 -18.84 -19.37
C GLU A 183 -5.11 -17.35 -19.49
N ALA A 184 -6.00 -16.99 -20.41
CA ALA A 184 -6.46 -15.59 -20.54
C ALA A 184 -7.24 -15.15 -19.30
N TYR A 185 -8.03 -16.02 -18.68
CA TYR A 185 -8.74 -15.74 -17.44
C TYR A 185 -7.76 -15.57 -16.27
N GLU A 186 -6.79 -16.48 -16.14
CA GLU A 186 -5.74 -16.39 -15.10
C GLU A 186 -4.92 -15.09 -15.23
N ARG A 187 -4.60 -14.66 -16.46
CA ARG A 187 -3.98 -13.37 -16.74
C ARG A 187 -4.86 -12.23 -16.27
N ASP A 188 -6.15 -12.23 -16.63
CA ASP A 188 -7.09 -11.17 -16.23
C ASP A 188 -7.17 -11.00 -14.69
N ASP A 189 -7.15 -12.11 -13.93
CA ASP A 189 -7.09 -12.06 -12.47
C ASP A 189 -5.75 -11.51 -11.95
N LEU A 190 -4.64 -11.95 -12.53
CA LEU A 190 -3.31 -11.55 -12.12
C LEU A 190 -3.02 -10.05 -12.34
N LEU A 191 -3.64 -9.44 -13.35
CA LEU A 191 -3.49 -8.00 -13.66
C LEU A 191 -3.89 -7.08 -12.50
N LEU A 192 -4.76 -7.54 -11.62
CA LEU A 192 -5.31 -6.76 -10.53
C LEU A 192 -4.54 -6.93 -9.22
N THR A 193 -3.56 -7.84 -9.20
CA THR A 193 -2.72 -8.10 -8.02
C THR A 193 -1.61 -7.07 -7.86
N LEU A 194 -1.06 -6.96 -6.66
CA LEU A 194 0.00 -6.00 -6.35
C LEU A 194 1.25 -6.19 -7.21
N GLY A 195 1.54 -7.42 -7.65
CA GLY A 195 2.67 -7.73 -8.52
C GLY A 195 2.65 -6.98 -9.85
N ASN A 196 1.46 -6.72 -10.41
CA ASN A 196 1.31 -5.98 -11.67
C ASN A 196 1.16 -4.46 -11.49
N LEU A 197 1.13 -3.96 -10.27
CA LEU A 197 0.83 -2.55 -9.99
C LEU A 197 2.08 -1.79 -9.53
N THR A 198 2.26 -0.56 -10.02
CA THR A 198 3.35 0.31 -9.57
C THR A 198 2.90 1.75 -9.40
N LEU A 199 3.73 2.53 -8.72
CA LEU A 199 3.54 3.97 -8.52
C LEU A 199 4.21 4.73 -9.66
N ILE A 200 3.48 5.64 -10.28
CA ILE A 200 4.03 6.56 -11.29
C ILE A 200 3.39 7.95 -11.14
N THR A 201 4.00 8.96 -11.73
CA THR A 201 3.36 10.27 -11.78
C THR A 201 2.19 10.29 -12.77
N SER A 202 1.20 11.16 -12.53
CA SER A 202 0.03 11.30 -13.42
C SER A 202 0.41 11.66 -14.85
N ALA A 203 1.49 12.46 -15.04
CA ALA A 203 2.00 12.83 -16.36
C ALA A 203 2.52 11.60 -17.13
N LEU A 204 3.32 10.76 -16.47
CA LEU A 204 3.83 9.52 -17.06
C LEU A 204 2.70 8.54 -17.39
N ASN A 205 1.74 8.35 -16.49
CA ASN A 205 0.58 7.49 -16.70
C ASN A 205 -0.18 7.87 -17.98
N SER A 206 -0.38 9.17 -18.21
CA SER A 206 -1.03 9.67 -19.41
C SER A 206 -0.24 9.41 -20.70
N ALA A 207 1.08 9.31 -20.60
CA ALA A 207 1.98 9.10 -21.76
C ALA A 207 2.05 7.62 -22.18
N ILE A 208 2.14 6.68 -21.21
CA ILE A 208 2.35 5.25 -21.50
C ILE A 208 1.08 4.45 -21.73
N ARG A 209 -0.03 4.84 -21.11
CA ARG A 209 -1.37 4.23 -21.28
C ARG A 209 -1.35 2.68 -21.34
N ASP A 210 -2.07 2.10 -22.30
CA ASP A 210 -2.21 0.66 -22.54
C ASP A 210 -1.21 0.10 -23.59
N SER A 211 -0.05 0.76 -23.75
CA SER A 211 1.02 0.32 -24.64
C SER A 211 1.62 -1.04 -24.24
N ASP A 212 2.31 -1.71 -25.17
CA ASP A 212 3.13 -2.89 -24.90
C ASP A 212 4.30 -2.59 -23.95
N TRP A 213 4.96 -3.67 -23.46
CA TRP A 213 6.04 -3.54 -22.47
C TRP A 213 7.19 -2.66 -22.95
N ASP A 214 7.67 -2.86 -24.15
CA ASP A 214 8.80 -2.12 -24.69
C ASP A 214 8.53 -0.61 -24.78
N LYS A 215 7.34 -0.23 -25.23
CA LYS A 215 6.92 1.17 -25.27
C LYS A 215 6.70 1.74 -23.87
N LYS A 216 6.09 0.97 -22.97
CA LYS A 216 5.96 1.39 -21.58
C LYS A 216 7.30 1.60 -20.91
N ARG A 217 8.24 0.67 -21.10
CA ARG A 217 9.59 0.72 -20.52
C ARG A 217 10.44 1.85 -21.11
N LYS A 218 10.59 1.88 -22.41
CA LYS A 218 11.53 2.79 -23.11
C LYS A 218 10.90 4.13 -23.48
N GLY A 219 9.59 4.18 -23.65
CA GLY A 219 8.87 5.31 -24.23
C GLY A 219 8.80 5.25 -25.75
N THR A 220 8.36 6.34 -26.34
CA THR A 220 8.25 6.52 -27.81
C THR A 220 8.94 7.80 -28.24
N ALA A 221 9.07 8.04 -29.55
CA ALA A 221 9.59 9.32 -30.07
C ALA A 221 8.72 10.48 -29.56
N GLY A 222 9.25 11.26 -28.62
CA GLY A 222 8.57 12.40 -27.99
C GLY A 222 7.89 12.14 -26.65
N ALA A 223 7.95 10.92 -26.11
CA ALA A 223 7.44 10.59 -24.78
C ALA A 223 8.37 9.62 -24.05
N HIS A 224 8.74 9.95 -22.82
CA HIS A 224 9.59 9.12 -22.00
C HIS A 224 8.80 7.92 -21.44
N GLY A 225 9.49 6.79 -21.20
CA GLY A 225 8.94 5.59 -20.60
C GLY A 225 9.26 5.47 -19.10
N LEU A 226 8.85 4.31 -18.53
CA LEU A 226 9.08 3.95 -17.14
C LEU A 226 10.57 4.02 -16.76
N SER A 227 11.48 3.60 -17.64
CA SER A 227 12.93 3.58 -17.37
C SER A 227 13.50 4.94 -16.98
N MET A 228 12.87 6.03 -17.41
CA MET A 228 13.34 7.37 -17.04
C MET A 228 12.77 7.88 -15.72
N PHE A 229 11.57 7.46 -15.34
CA PHE A 229 10.85 8.03 -14.21
C PHE A 229 10.65 7.06 -13.04
N ALA A 230 10.63 5.75 -13.30
CA ALA A 230 10.44 4.75 -12.26
C ALA A 230 11.74 4.23 -11.65
N GLN A 231 12.91 4.71 -12.10
CA GLN A 231 14.19 4.38 -11.45
C GLN A 231 14.28 4.83 -10.00
N GLY A 232 13.47 5.80 -9.61
CA GLY A 232 13.36 6.25 -8.22
C GLY A 232 12.31 5.48 -7.42
N ILE A 233 11.65 4.45 -7.96
CA ILE A 233 10.71 3.57 -7.26
C ILE A 233 11.39 2.23 -7.02
N GLU A 234 11.89 2.02 -5.80
CA GLU A 234 12.69 0.84 -5.42
C GLU A 234 11.93 -0.46 -5.64
N THR A 235 10.64 -0.50 -5.31
CA THR A 235 9.77 -1.66 -5.52
C THR A 235 9.58 -2.04 -6.99
N PHE A 236 10.14 -1.25 -7.93
CA PHE A 236 9.96 -1.49 -9.36
C PHE A 236 11.26 -1.36 -10.18
N SER A 237 12.28 -0.69 -9.67
CA SER A 237 13.49 -0.32 -10.42
C SER A 237 14.22 -1.53 -11.02
N LEU A 238 14.33 -2.63 -10.28
CA LEU A 238 14.97 -3.86 -10.73
C LEU A 238 14.28 -4.52 -11.93
N TYR A 239 12.98 -4.31 -12.06
CA TYR A 239 12.19 -4.88 -13.14
C TYR A 239 12.29 -4.11 -14.46
N LEU A 240 12.83 -2.89 -14.43
CA LEU A 240 13.06 -2.08 -15.65
C LEU A 240 14.14 -2.68 -16.55
N GLU A 241 15.00 -3.54 -16.02
CA GLU A 241 16.02 -4.25 -16.79
C GLU A 241 15.50 -5.53 -17.49
N ARG A 242 14.27 -5.97 -17.17
CA ARG A 242 13.67 -7.16 -17.78
C ARG A 242 13.29 -6.91 -19.23
N ASP A 243 13.54 -7.86 -20.11
CA ASP A 243 13.17 -7.77 -21.51
C ASP A 243 11.67 -7.98 -21.74
N ASP A 244 11.02 -8.69 -20.84
CA ASP A 244 9.59 -9.00 -20.87
C ASP A 244 8.90 -8.67 -19.55
N TRP A 245 7.59 -8.55 -19.61
CA TRP A 245 6.70 -8.45 -18.46
C TRP A 245 5.53 -9.40 -18.66
N ASN A 246 5.56 -10.52 -17.99
CA ASN A 246 4.62 -11.63 -18.13
C ASN A 246 4.10 -12.09 -16.75
N GLU A 247 3.30 -13.15 -16.73
CA GLU A 247 2.67 -13.68 -15.52
C GLU A 247 3.68 -14.16 -14.50
N GLU A 248 4.82 -14.71 -14.93
CA GLU A 248 5.88 -15.17 -14.02
C GLU A 248 6.54 -14.01 -13.32
N VAL A 249 6.87 -12.95 -14.07
CA VAL A 249 7.47 -11.72 -13.52
C VAL A 249 6.50 -11.03 -12.55
N ILE A 250 5.21 -11.02 -12.86
CA ILE A 250 4.18 -10.46 -11.96
C ILE A 250 4.12 -11.24 -10.64
N LYS A 251 4.17 -12.57 -10.69
CA LYS A 251 4.18 -13.43 -9.49
C LYS A 251 5.46 -13.25 -8.68
N GLU A 252 6.62 -13.30 -9.36
CA GLU A 252 7.94 -13.05 -8.73
C GLU A 252 7.94 -11.73 -7.95
N ARG A 253 7.46 -10.66 -8.58
CA ARG A 253 7.40 -9.37 -7.93
C ARG A 253 6.40 -9.30 -6.77
N ALA A 254 5.25 -9.98 -6.89
CA ALA A 254 4.30 -10.06 -5.79
C ALA A 254 4.90 -10.75 -4.56
N GLU A 255 5.68 -11.82 -4.76
CA GLU A 255 6.41 -12.53 -3.71
C GLU A 255 7.52 -11.67 -3.07
N GLU A 256 8.27 -10.89 -3.88
CA GLU A 256 9.28 -9.96 -3.38
C GLU A 256 8.64 -8.87 -2.49
N LEU A 257 7.51 -8.30 -2.91
CA LEU A 257 6.80 -7.28 -2.15
C LEU A 257 6.35 -7.76 -0.76
N VAL A 258 6.12 -9.04 -0.55
CA VAL A 258 5.79 -9.63 0.76
C VAL A 258 6.94 -9.50 1.75
N GLY A 259 8.19 -9.50 1.28
CA GLY A 259 9.39 -9.43 2.11
C GLY A 259 9.62 -8.07 2.77
N HIS A 260 8.86 -7.07 2.34
CA HIS A 260 8.98 -5.69 2.81
C HIS A 260 7.83 -5.28 3.73
#